data_2e9f33588f1a1948a3e216f75b1001a9
#
_entry.id   2e9f33588f1a1948a3e216f75b1001a9
#
_cell.length_a   1.000
_cell.length_b   1.000
_cell.length_c   1.000
_cell.angle_alpha   90.00
_cell.angle_beta   90.00
_cell.angle_gamma   90.00
#
_symmetry.space_group_name_H-M   'P 1'
#
loop_
_entity.id
_entity.type
_entity.pdbx_description
1 polymer ?
#
loop_
_entity_poly.entity_id
_entity_poly.type
_entity_poly.pdbx_seq_one_letter_code
_entity_poly.pdbx_strand_id
1 'polypeptide(L)'
;MKVKVRVRGIYATALSKILYDRGIELVDVTDVIAKRLGISELRGVPADVTIKSDDEDPSNILVIGFPESXRYVVKVLMEEIPYVVVNMPEVGLYATFKTSIVGIRDNECIIDTPYGQAPIVDIRECVNGAEVYATSIRVPLKKGERMVFSNKLRVVGYYAILSRGGKVTFSNFIKNKERISELVMLSSNYVRKGYSIHWRSNVDDANISEVVNELEALMSKLEYIEKELRRSKPLEIVYEGERVALIILSSLSKEYLDSVRAKITPTTPYHHSLRSLDDNLKHLVDILDVIASKVDGVILRRCIREWIKNSLTEYEVGVRHVKPDGSVISLSSGKVINIVDDNGLCVNIERGIVGKGLYDGLGIPKEVGDKALTEVCEGRWWVIHRYLSSDGRVKGIYININTPPEIIPYNNVKYVDLGIDLLLKEGRVCKLVDTEEFRELIKNNSLRYDILIEVLKTLNILLTSLCTVENKP
;
A
#
# COMPACT_ATOMS: atom_id res chain seq x y z
N MET A 1 -19.43 17.16 10.61
CA MET A 1 -19.84 15.72 10.60
C MET A 1 -18.65 14.92 11.12
N LYS A 2 -18.86 13.99 12.05
CA LYS A 2 -17.79 13.10 12.52
C LYS A 2 -17.59 12.00 11.48
N VAL A 3 -16.38 11.84 11.01
CA VAL A 3 -16.03 10.78 10.06
C VAL A 3 -16.09 9.43 10.79
N LYS A 4 -16.75 8.45 10.19
CA LYS A 4 -16.93 7.10 10.71
C LYS A 4 -15.97 6.15 10.01
N VAL A 5 -15.15 5.42 10.79
CA VAL A 5 -14.11 4.58 10.23
C VAL A 5 -14.24 3.14 10.75
N ARG A 6 -14.17 2.19 9.83
CA ARG A 6 -14.07 0.76 10.13
C ARG A 6 -12.62 0.32 9.91
N VAL A 7 -12.04 -0.37 10.89
CA VAL A 7 -10.65 -0.84 10.82
C VAL A 7 -10.60 -2.36 10.88
N ARG A 8 -9.85 -2.97 9.97
CA ARG A 8 -9.65 -4.44 9.88
C ARG A 8 -8.16 -4.74 9.61
N GLY A 9 -7.79 -5.98 9.79
CA GLY A 9 -6.45 -6.46 9.47
C GLY A 9 -5.49 -6.44 10.65
N ILE A 10 -4.23 -6.72 10.38
CA ILE A 10 -3.21 -6.98 11.41
C ILE A 10 -2.88 -5.72 12.25
N TYR A 11 -3.06 -4.53 11.68
CA TYR A 11 -2.78 -3.26 12.35
C TYR A 11 -3.99 -2.71 13.11
N ALA A 12 -5.13 -3.43 13.11
CA ALA A 12 -6.41 -2.88 13.55
C ALA A 12 -6.39 -2.31 14.98
N THR A 13 -5.71 -2.96 15.92
CA THR A 13 -5.64 -2.48 17.31
C THR A 13 -4.93 -1.12 17.40
N ALA A 14 -3.74 -1.01 16.79
CA ALA A 14 -2.95 0.22 16.84
C ALA A 14 -3.64 1.37 16.08
N LEU A 15 -4.17 1.07 14.88
CA LEU A 15 -4.86 2.07 14.07
C LEU A 15 -6.14 2.57 14.76
N SER A 16 -6.91 1.65 15.38
CA SER A 16 -8.11 2.03 16.13
C SER A 16 -7.75 2.97 17.28
N LYS A 17 -6.64 2.69 18.00
CA LYS A 17 -6.18 3.57 19.08
C LYS A 17 -5.82 4.97 18.56
N ILE A 18 -5.07 5.06 17.47
CA ILE A 18 -4.68 6.33 16.85
C ILE A 18 -5.93 7.14 16.45
N LEU A 19 -6.85 6.50 15.73
CA LEU A 19 -8.05 7.18 15.25
C LEU A 19 -8.97 7.63 16.39
N TYR A 20 -9.11 6.78 17.40
CA TYR A 20 -9.89 7.07 18.61
C TYR A 20 -9.33 8.30 19.33
N ASP A 21 -8.00 8.34 19.52
CA ASP A 21 -7.32 9.46 20.19
C ASP A 21 -7.48 10.78 19.41
N ARG A 22 -7.67 10.70 18.11
CA ARG A 22 -7.93 11.86 17.24
C ARG A 22 -9.41 12.22 17.16
N GLY A 23 -10.27 11.57 17.95
CA GLY A 23 -11.70 11.85 18.02
C GLY A 23 -12.51 11.34 16.83
N ILE A 24 -11.94 10.43 16.03
CA ILE A 24 -12.63 9.80 14.89
C ILE A 24 -13.54 8.68 15.43
N GLU A 25 -14.76 8.62 14.92
CA GLU A 25 -15.74 7.64 15.35
C GLU A 25 -15.45 6.26 14.71
N LEU A 26 -15.18 5.28 15.59
CA LEU A 26 -14.95 3.90 15.14
C LEU A 26 -16.29 3.17 15.09
N VAL A 27 -16.59 2.51 13.97
CA VAL A 27 -17.82 1.76 13.76
C VAL A 27 -17.52 0.31 13.38
N ASP A 28 -18.47 -0.57 13.60
CA ASP A 28 -18.35 -2.02 13.30
C ASP A 28 -17.07 -2.60 13.92
N VAL A 29 -16.80 -2.22 15.17
CA VAL A 29 -15.58 -2.59 15.88
C VAL A 29 -15.68 -4.06 16.32
N THR A 30 -14.58 -4.81 16.20
CA THR A 30 -14.56 -6.21 16.72
C THR A 30 -14.61 -6.22 18.22
N ASP A 31 -15.19 -7.29 18.80
CA ASP A 31 -15.31 -7.49 20.25
C ASP A 31 -13.96 -7.28 20.98
N VAL A 32 -12.89 -7.78 20.37
CA VAL A 32 -11.52 -7.68 20.91
C VAL A 32 -11.07 -6.21 21.00
N ILE A 33 -11.29 -5.43 19.95
CA ILE A 33 -10.90 -4.01 19.93
C ILE A 33 -11.82 -3.19 20.84
N ALA A 34 -13.12 -3.48 20.82
CA ALA A 34 -14.10 -2.82 21.69
C ALA A 34 -13.70 -2.99 23.17
N LYS A 35 -13.35 -4.21 23.57
CA LYS A 35 -12.88 -4.52 24.92
C LYS A 35 -11.56 -3.80 25.26
N ARG A 36 -10.59 -3.81 24.32
CA ARG A 36 -9.28 -3.17 24.52
C ARG A 36 -9.37 -1.65 24.71
N LEU A 37 -10.27 -1.01 23.96
CA LEU A 37 -10.44 0.46 23.98
C LEU A 37 -11.54 0.93 24.94
N GLY A 38 -12.36 0.03 25.48
CA GLY A 38 -13.50 0.37 26.34
C GLY A 38 -14.60 1.12 25.58
N ILE A 39 -14.87 0.75 24.34
CA ILE A 39 -15.85 1.42 23.47
C ILE A 39 -16.92 0.45 22.97
N SER A 40 -18.04 0.99 22.47
CA SER A 40 -19.12 0.18 21.91
C SER A 40 -18.75 -0.31 20.50
N GLU A 41 -19.31 -1.43 20.09
CA GLU A 41 -19.04 -2.06 18.80
C GLU A 41 -19.67 -1.31 17.63
N LEU A 42 -20.77 -0.58 17.85
CA LEU A 42 -21.54 0.16 16.84
C LEU A 42 -21.78 -0.67 15.56
N ARG A 43 -22.30 -1.88 15.76
CA ARG A 43 -22.68 -2.77 14.65
C ARG A 43 -23.84 -2.18 13.85
N GLY A 44 -23.87 -2.43 12.56
CA GLY A 44 -24.91 -1.93 11.65
C GLY A 44 -24.75 -0.46 11.28
N VAL A 45 -23.80 0.26 11.87
CA VAL A 45 -23.50 1.65 11.49
C VAL A 45 -22.50 1.62 10.33
N PRO A 46 -22.84 2.22 9.17
CA PRO A 46 -21.95 2.18 8.01
C PRO A 46 -20.74 3.09 8.18
N ALA A 47 -19.62 2.69 7.61
CA ALA A 47 -18.37 3.45 7.65
C ALA A 47 -18.24 4.38 6.43
N ASP A 48 -17.78 5.61 6.64
CA ASP A 48 -17.36 6.52 5.57
C ASP A 48 -16.05 6.05 4.92
N VAL A 49 -15.18 5.42 5.74
CA VAL A 49 -13.87 4.91 5.32
C VAL A 49 -13.63 3.54 5.95
N THR A 50 -13.15 2.62 5.14
CA THR A 50 -12.67 1.32 5.61
C THR A 50 -11.15 1.28 5.46
N ILE A 51 -10.48 0.88 6.54
CA ILE A 51 -9.04 0.63 6.57
C ILE A 51 -8.84 -0.87 6.77
N LYS A 52 -8.02 -1.49 5.92
CA LYS A 52 -7.69 -2.92 6.05
C LYS A 52 -6.25 -3.18 5.60
N SER A 53 -5.72 -4.37 5.92
CA SER A 53 -4.48 -4.81 5.32
C SER A 53 -4.68 -4.99 3.81
N ASP A 54 -3.65 -4.73 3.02
CA ASP A 54 -3.66 -5.03 1.59
C ASP A 54 -3.73 -6.56 1.41
N ASP A 55 -4.60 -7.02 0.54
CA ASP A 55 -4.83 -8.46 0.33
C ASP A 55 -3.61 -9.14 -0.33
N GLU A 56 -2.81 -8.39 -1.11
CA GLU A 56 -1.61 -8.91 -1.78
C GLU A 56 -0.35 -8.86 -0.91
N ASP A 57 -0.23 -7.81 -0.11
CA ASP A 57 0.91 -7.66 0.81
C ASP A 57 0.39 -7.13 2.15
N PRO A 58 0.13 -8.01 3.12
CA PRO A 58 -0.37 -7.59 4.44
C PRO A 58 0.52 -6.60 5.20
N SER A 59 1.75 -6.36 4.73
CA SER A 59 2.62 -5.30 5.26
C SER A 59 2.06 -3.90 5.04
N ASN A 60 1.18 -3.74 4.05
CA ASN A 60 0.64 -2.44 3.65
C ASN A 60 -0.79 -2.27 4.14
N ILE A 61 -1.22 -1.02 4.20
CA ILE A 61 -2.58 -0.64 4.61
C ILE A 61 -3.32 -0.10 3.38
N LEU A 62 -4.51 -0.64 3.13
CA LEU A 62 -5.42 -0.16 2.09
C LEU A 62 -6.52 0.68 2.77
N VAL A 63 -6.72 1.90 2.28
CA VAL A 63 -7.76 2.82 2.76
C VAL A 63 -8.73 3.07 1.60
N ILE A 64 -10.03 2.83 1.83
CA ILE A 64 -11.08 3.01 0.81
C ILE A 64 -12.23 3.78 1.45
N GLY A 65 -12.74 4.80 0.78
CA GLY A 65 -13.86 5.55 1.32
C GLY A 65 -14.33 6.71 0.45
N PHE A 66 -15.33 7.41 0.93
CA PHE A 66 -15.85 8.60 0.25
C PHE A 66 -14.76 9.68 0.17
N PRO A 67 -14.72 10.45 -0.91
CA PRO A 67 -13.56 11.31 -1.23
C PRO A 67 -13.07 12.19 -0.10
N GLU A 68 -13.92 12.99 0.51
CA GLU A 68 -13.52 13.92 1.58
C GLU A 68 -13.05 13.18 2.83
N SER A 69 -13.80 12.16 3.20
CA SER A 69 -13.43 11.33 4.34
C SER A 69 -12.10 10.57 4.13
N UNK A 70 -11.84 10.11 3.02
CA UNK A 70 -10.75 9.46 2.70
C UNK A 70 -9.65 10.22 2.84
N ARG A 71 -9.66 11.43 2.18
CA ARG A 71 -8.54 12.39 2.28
C ARG A 71 -8.22 12.78 3.73
N TYR A 72 -9.25 13.01 4.51
CA TYR A 72 -9.09 13.36 5.92
C TYR A 72 -8.41 12.22 6.71
N VAL A 73 -8.88 10.99 6.55
CA VAL A 73 -8.31 9.84 7.28
C VAL A 73 -6.86 9.58 6.86
N VAL A 74 -6.56 9.62 5.55
CA VAL A 74 -5.18 9.46 5.05
C VAL A 74 -4.27 10.54 5.65
N LYS A 75 -4.73 11.79 5.67
CA LYS A 75 -3.99 12.89 6.30
C LYS A 75 -3.70 12.60 7.77
N VAL A 76 -4.70 12.15 8.54
CA VAL A 76 -4.52 11.79 9.96
C VAL A 76 -3.48 10.66 10.11
N LEU A 77 -3.57 9.63 9.27
CA LEU A 77 -2.60 8.52 9.33
C LEU A 77 -1.18 9.00 9.00
N MET A 78 -1.03 9.88 8.00
CA MET A 78 0.27 10.48 7.67
C MET A 78 0.82 11.37 8.78
N GLU A 79 -0.05 12.09 9.50
CA GLU A 79 0.38 12.92 10.64
C GLU A 79 0.84 12.07 11.82
N GLU A 80 0.17 10.95 12.08
CA GLU A 80 0.40 10.13 13.27
C GLU A 80 1.47 9.06 13.09
N ILE A 81 1.52 8.39 11.93
CA ILE A 81 2.44 7.27 11.73
C ILE A 81 3.72 7.78 11.07
N PRO A 82 4.87 7.67 11.75
CA PRO A 82 6.13 8.18 11.18
C PRO A 82 6.60 7.31 10.00
N TYR A 83 7.35 7.91 9.10
CA TYR A 83 8.09 7.27 8.01
C TYR A 83 7.22 6.43 7.08
N VAL A 84 5.99 6.88 6.79
CA VAL A 84 5.09 6.22 5.83
C VAL A 84 5.26 6.81 4.43
N VAL A 85 5.00 5.96 3.44
CA VAL A 85 4.86 6.37 2.04
C VAL A 85 3.41 6.14 1.65
N VAL A 86 2.79 7.12 1.00
CA VAL A 86 1.38 7.03 0.60
C VAL A 86 1.26 7.12 -0.92
N ASN A 87 0.61 6.12 -1.50
CA ASN A 87 0.24 6.14 -2.91
C ASN A 87 -1.28 6.26 -3.01
N MET A 88 -1.74 7.40 -3.55
CA MET A 88 -3.16 7.67 -3.75
C MET A 88 -3.37 8.07 -5.21
N PRO A 89 -3.95 7.17 -6.02
CA PRO A 89 -4.19 7.48 -7.44
C PRO A 89 -5.00 8.76 -7.62
N GLU A 90 -4.71 9.50 -8.67
CA GLU A 90 -5.48 10.72 -9.01
C GLU A 90 -6.92 10.38 -9.33
N VAL A 91 -7.15 9.24 -9.99
CA VAL A 91 -8.50 8.76 -10.33
C VAL A 91 -9.12 8.01 -9.14
N GLY A 92 -10.36 8.35 -8.80
CA GLY A 92 -11.15 7.59 -7.82
C GLY A 92 -11.78 6.35 -8.45
N LEU A 93 -12.11 5.35 -7.64
CA LEU A 93 -12.90 4.19 -8.06
C LEU A 93 -14.36 4.66 -8.30
N TYR A 94 -14.88 4.35 -9.47
CA TYR A 94 -16.18 4.81 -9.99
C TYR A 94 -16.22 6.31 -10.35
N ALA A 95 -15.07 6.97 -10.47
CA ALA A 95 -15.01 8.33 -11.03
C ALA A 95 -15.56 8.32 -12.45
N THR A 96 -16.43 9.29 -12.77
CA THR A 96 -17.20 9.28 -14.02
C THR A 96 -17.09 10.62 -14.76
N PHE A 97 -16.91 10.53 -16.06
CA PHE A 97 -16.80 11.67 -16.97
C PHE A 97 -17.29 11.29 -18.38
N LYS A 98 -17.47 12.31 -19.22
CA LYS A 98 -17.82 12.15 -20.63
C LYS A 98 -16.52 12.17 -21.45
N THR A 99 -16.42 11.29 -22.46
CA THR A 99 -15.26 11.21 -23.33
C THR A 99 -15.67 10.66 -24.70
N SER A 100 -14.68 10.41 -25.56
CA SER A 100 -14.89 9.74 -26.86
C SER A 100 -13.93 8.57 -27.06
N ILE A 101 -14.37 7.64 -27.87
CA ILE A 101 -13.57 6.49 -28.28
C ILE A 101 -12.51 7.01 -29.28
N VAL A 102 -11.23 6.64 -29.06
CA VAL A 102 -10.12 7.07 -29.90
C VAL A 102 -9.54 5.92 -30.77
N GLY A 103 -10.09 4.72 -30.62
CA GLY A 103 -9.68 3.59 -31.45
C GLY A 103 -9.72 2.24 -30.74
N ILE A 104 -9.04 1.28 -31.36
CA ILE A 104 -8.90 -0.08 -30.84
C ILE A 104 -7.39 -0.37 -30.71
N ARG A 105 -7.00 -0.95 -29.56
CA ARG A 105 -5.63 -1.41 -29.33
C ARG A 105 -5.70 -2.75 -28.59
N ASP A 106 -5.00 -3.76 -29.10
CA ASP A 106 -4.97 -5.11 -28.49
C ASP A 106 -6.39 -5.70 -28.28
N ASN A 107 -7.30 -5.47 -29.23
CA ASN A 107 -8.70 -5.88 -29.21
C ASN A 107 -9.54 -5.21 -28.11
N GLU A 108 -9.03 -4.13 -27.49
CA GLU A 108 -9.76 -3.33 -26.51
C GLU A 108 -10.12 -1.97 -27.10
N CYS A 109 -11.30 -1.50 -26.77
CA CYS A 109 -11.76 -0.16 -27.11
C CYS A 109 -11.08 0.84 -26.21
N ILE A 110 -10.44 1.88 -26.79
CA ILE A 110 -9.61 2.85 -26.05
C ILE A 110 -10.31 4.21 -26.03
N ILE A 111 -10.25 4.87 -24.88
CA ILE A 111 -10.76 6.23 -24.67
C ILE A 111 -9.65 7.15 -24.18
N ASP A 112 -9.82 8.45 -24.41
CA ASP A 112 -9.06 9.46 -23.70
C ASP A 112 -9.64 9.64 -22.29
N THR A 113 -8.75 9.87 -21.32
CA THR A 113 -9.14 10.18 -19.93
C THR A 113 -8.31 11.36 -19.43
N PRO A 114 -8.71 12.02 -18.33
CA PRO A 114 -7.87 13.06 -17.74
C PRO A 114 -6.46 12.60 -17.32
N TYR A 115 -6.23 11.27 -17.31
CA TYR A 115 -5.01 10.64 -16.81
C TYR A 115 -4.24 9.89 -17.90
N GLY A 116 -4.58 10.12 -19.16
CA GLY A 116 -4.01 9.41 -20.32
C GLY A 116 -5.00 8.45 -20.95
N GLN A 117 -4.57 7.63 -21.91
CA GLN A 117 -5.45 6.69 -22.61
C GLN A 117 -5.65 5.40 -21.81
N ALA A 118 -6.86 4.87 -21.86
CA ALA A 118 -7.23 3.67 -21.10
C ALA A 118 -8.30 2.86 -21.83
N PRO A 119 -8.36 1.54 -21.58
CA PRO A 119 -9.43 0.71 -22.12
C PRO A 119 -10.76 0.97 -21.45
N ILE A 120 -11.84 0.81 -22.24
CA ILE A 120 -13.20 0.85 -21.78
C ILE A 120 -13.94 -0.44 -22.14
N VAL A 121 -14.71 -0.96 -21.20
CA VAL A 121 -15.53 -2.16 -21.39
C VAL A 121 -17.02 -1.80 -21.35
N ASP A 122 -17.88 -2.79 -21.54
CA ASP A 122 -19.36 -2.64 -21.61
C ASP A 122 -19.80 -1.74 -22.78
N ILE A 123 -19.02 -1.70 -23.84
CA ILE A 123 -19.33 -1.01 -25.10
C ILE A 123 -19.95 -2.04 -26.07
N ARG A 124 -21.04 -1.68 -26.73
CA ARG A 124 -21.68 -2.56 -27.72
C ARG A 124 -20.85 -2.61 -29.02
N GLU A 125 -20.41 -1.46 -29.49
CA GLU A 125 -19.65 -1.32 -30.71
C GLU A 125 -18.57 -0.24 -30.52
N CYS A 126 -17.34 -0.56 -30.89
CA CYS A 126 -16.20 0.34 -30.75
C CYS A 126 -16.06 1.22 -32.01
N VAL A 127 -16.72 2.37 -32.00
CA VAL A 127 -16.73 3.31 -33.13
C VAL A 127 -15.89 4.52 -32.77
N ASN A 128 -14.83 4.74 -33.55
CA ASN A 128 -13.92 5.88 -33.35
C ASN A 128 -14.70 7.20 -33.42
N GLY A 129 -14.48 8.07 -32.46
CA GLY A 129 -15.16 9.36 -32.34
C GLY A 129 -16.51 9.30 -31.62
N ALA A 130 -17.04 8.12 -31.31
CA ALA A 130 -18.30 8.00 -30.57
C ALA A 130 -18.16 8.51 -29.15
N GLU A 131 -19.09 9.36 -28.71
CA GLU A 131 -19.15 9.87 -27.35
C GLU A 131 -19.65 8.77 -26.40
N VAL A 132 -18.98 8.61 -25.28
CA VAL A 132 -19.31 7.62 -24.25
C VAL A 132 -19.16 8.22 -22.84
N TYR A 133 -19.81 7.61 -21.87
CA TYR A 133 -19.59 7.91 -20.44
C TYR A 133 -18.65 6.85 -19.88
N ALA A 134 -17.61 7.29 -19.23
CA ALA A 134 -16.57 6.40 -18.69
C ALA A 134 -16.57 6.45 -17.17
N THR A 135 -16.81 5.31 -16.55
CA THR A 135 -16.76 5.12 -15.09
C THR A 135 -15.58 4.22 -14.77
N SER A 136 -14.64 4.65 -13.94
CA SER A 136 -13.50 3.84 -13.56
C SER A 136 -13.94 2.61 -12.76
N ILE A 137 -13.46 1.44 -13.13
CA ILE A 137 -13.75 0.17 -12.44
C ILE A 137 -12.48 -0.51 -11.91
N ARG A 138 -11.32 -0.01 -12.34
CA ARG A 138 -10.02 -0.42 -11.82
C ARG A 138 -9.12 0.82 -11.82
N VAL A 139 -8.51 1.09 -10.66
CA VAL A 139 -7.58 2.21 -10.48
C VAL A 139 -6.21 1.66 -10.13
N PRO A 140 -5.12 2.21 -10.72
CA PRO A 140 -3.77 1.67 -10.49
C PRO A 140 -3.26 2.10 -9.11
N LEU A 141 -3.16 1.17 -8.18
CA LEU A 141 -2.54 1.37 -6.86
C LEU A 141 -1.03 1.09 -6.90
N LYS A 142 -0.60 0.23 -7.81
CA LYS A 142 0.81 -0.18 -7.97
C LYS A 142 1.24 -0.01 -9.42
N LYS A 143 2.53 0.19 -9.63
CA LYS A 143 3.10 0.32 -10.98
C LYS A 143 2.79 -0.93 -11.82
N GLY A 144 2.38 -0.71 -13.05
CA GLY A 144 2.03 -1.78 -13.97
C GLY A 144 0.57 -2.20 -13.90
N GLU A 145 -0.16 -1.78 -12.88
CA GLU A 145 -1.62 -2.01 -12.85
C GLU A 145 -2.30 -1.11 -13.88
N ARG A 146 -3.35 -1.65 -14.47
CA ARG A 146 -4.08 -0.96 -15.54
C ARG A 146 -5.28 -0.21 -14.98
N MET A 147 -5.43 1.02 -15.41
CA MET A 147 -6.67 1.76 -15.25
C MET A 147 -7.66 1.22 -16.27
N VAL A 148 -8.89 0.89 -15.85
CA VAL A 148 -9.94 0.35 -16.73
C VAL A 148 -11.24 1.09 -16.43
N PHE A 149 -11.98 1.43 -17.50
CA PHE A 149 -13.27 2.09 -17.42
C PHE A 149 -14.38 1.19 -17.94
N SER A 150 -15.62 1.51 -17.56
CA SER A 150 -16.84 0.86 -18.01
C SER A 150 -17.81 1.93 -18.53
N ASN A 151 -18.56 1.61 -19.59
CA ASN A 151 -19.62 2.49 -20.09
C ASN A 151 -20.90 2.40 -19.24
N LYS A 152 -20.81 1.82 -18.04
CA LYS A 152 -21.92 1.73 -17.08
C LYS A 152 -21.65 2.63 -15.89
N LEU A 153 -22.43 3.70 -15.78
CA LEU A 153 -22.35 4.58 -14.61
C LEU A 153 -22.69 3.79 -13.34
N ARG A 154 -21.86 3.93 -12.31
CA ARG A 154 -22.07 3.32 -10.99
C ARG A 154 -22.05 4.40 -9.92
N VAL A 155 -23.09 4.42 -9.08
CA VAL A 155 -23.19 5.35 -7.96
C VAL A 155 -23.09 4.57 -6.66
N VAL A 156 -22.18 4.99 -5.79
CA VAL A 156 -21.82 4.25 -4.58
C VAL A 156 -22.52 4.83 -3.36
N GLY A 157 -23.17 3.94 -2.59
CA GLY A 157 -23.71 4.21 -1.27
C GLY A 157 -23.00 3.39 -0.20
N TYR A 158 -23.51 3.47 1.00
CA TYR A 158 -23.04 2.69 2.14
C TYR A 158 -23.36 1.21 1.99
N TYR A 159 -24.59 0.90 1.57
CA TYR A 159 -25.15 -0.45 1.53
C TYR A 159 -25.15 -1.04 0.13
N ALA A 160 -25.19 -0.21 -0.91
CA ALA A 160 -25.31 -0.65 -2.28
C ALA A 160 -24.52 0.21 -3.27
N ILE A 161 -24.20 -0.39 -4.42
CA ILE A 161 -23.74 0.33 -5.61
C ILE A 161 -24.86 0.16 -6.65
N LEU A 162 -25.36 1.28 -7.15
CA LEU A 162 -26.48 1.33 -8.09
C LEU A 162 -25.98 1.66 -9.50
N SER A 163 -26.54 0.96 -10.51
CA SER A 163 -26.27 1.22 -11.92
C SER A 163 -27.50 0.89 -12.76
N ARG A 164 -27.44 1.08 -14.09
CA ARG A 164 -28.49 0.61 -15.00
C ARG A 164 -28.20 -0.85 -15.40
N GLY A 165 -29.26 -1.65 -15.67
CA GLY A 165 -29.10 -2.97 -16.28
C GLY A 165 -30.03 -4.09 -15.84
N GLY A 166 -30.52 -4.10 -14.62
CA GLY A 166 -31.45 -5.13 -14.13
C GLY A 166 -30.82 -6.38 -13.52
N LYS A 167 -29.63 -6.27 -12.96
CA LYS A 167 -28.93 -7.39 -12.28
C LYS A 167 -28.80 -7.14 -10.78
N VAL A 168 -28.84 -8.19 -9.99
CA VAL A 168 -28.54 -8.14 -8.54
C VAL A 168 -27.32 -9.00 -8.27
N THR A 169 -26.35 -8.43 -7.56
CA THR A 169 -25.13 -9.14 -7.15
C THR A 169 -24.83 -8.81 -5.69
N PHE A 170 -24.00 -9.62 -5.06
CA PHE A 170 -23.69 -9.51 -3.63
C PHE A 170 -22.20 -9.54 -3.38
N SER A 171 -21.76 -8.76 -2.40
CA SER A 171 -20.40 -8.87 -1.86
C SER A 171 -20.22 -10.26 -1.23
N ASN A 172 -19.09 -10.89 -1.47
CA ASN A 172 -18.72 -12.19 -0.89
C ASN A 172 -18.59 -12.13 0.65
N PHE A 173 -18.60 -10.93 1.22
CA PHE A 173 -18.47 -10.72 2.67
C PHE A 173 -19.83 -10.66 3.39
N ILE A 174 -20.95 -10.73 2.67
CA ILE A 174 -22.29 -10.86 3.28
C ILE A 174 -22.43 -12.31 3.73
N LYS A 175 -22.63 -12.52 5.03
CA LYS A 175 -22.66 -13.86 5.64
C LYS A 175 -24.05 -14.36 5.97
N ASN A 176 -24.98 -13.45 6.21
CA ASN A 176 -26.34 -13.78 6.66
C ASN A 176 -27.22 -14.18 5.45
N LYS A 177 -27.57 -15.46 5.36
CA LYS A 177 -28.38 -16.01 4.26
C LYS A 177 -29.83 -15.47 4.26
N GLU A 178 -30.39 -15.21 5.44
CA GLU A 178 -31.73 -14.62 5.57
C GLU A 178 -31.71 -13.20 5.01
N ARG A 179 -30.67 -12.44 5.34
CA ARG A 179 -30.46 -11.09 4.80
C ARG A 179 -30.40 -11.12 3.26
N ILE A 180 -29.66 -12.04 2.68
CA ILE A 180 -29.58 -12.20 1.21
C ILE A 180 -30.99 -12.38 0.62
N SER A 181 -31.82 -13.23 1.24
CA SER A 181 -33.20 -13.48 0.77
C SER A 181 -34.07 -12.21 0.84
N GLU A 182 -33.97 -11.45 1.94
CA GLU A 182 -34.65 -10.14 2.08
C GLU A 182 -34.23 -9.17 0.98
N LEU A 183 -32.90 -9.09 0.73
CA LEU A 183 -32.36 -8.19 -0.27
C LEU A 183 -32.75 -8.57 -1.71
N VAL A 184 -32.87 -9.86 -2.01
CA VAL A 184 -33.38 -10.33 -3.31
C VAL A 184 -34.81 -9.84 -3.50
N MET A 185 -35.66 -10.00 -2.48
CA MET A 185 -37.06 -9.55 -2.52
C MET A 185 -37.16 -8.04 -2.70
N LEU A 186 -36.38 -7.28 -1.90
CA LEU A 186 -36.31 -5.81 -1.97
C LEU A 186 -35.85 -5.34 -3.36
N SER A 187 -34.85 -6.01 -3.92
CA SER A 187 -34.26 -5.65 -5.21
C SER A 187 -35.26 -5.77 -6.38
N SER A 188 -36.25 -6.65 -6.29
CA SER A 188 -37.14 -6.97 -7.39
C SER A 188 -37.85 -5.74 -7.99
N ASN A 189 -38.29 -4.80 -7.14
CA ASN A 189 -38.94 -3.56 -7.57
C ASN A 189 -37.98 -2.63 -8.35
N TYR A 190 -36.75 -2.57 -7.94
CA TYR A 190 -35.73 -1.73 -8.58
C TYR A 190 -35.25 -2.33 -9.89
N VAL A 191 -35.12 -3.66 -9.94
CA VAL A 191 -34.76 -4.40 -11.15
C VAL A 191 -35.82 -4.20 -12.24
N ARG A 192 -37.11 -4.25 -11.88
CA ARG A 192 -38.20 -3.96 -12.81
C ARG A 192 -38.17 -2.53 -13.37
N LYS A 193 -37.63 -1.60 -12.61
CA LYS A 193 -37.41 -0.19 -13.06
C LYS A 193 -36.10 -0.03 -13.88
N GLY A 194 -35.37 -1.12 -14.14
CA GLY A 194 -34.14 -1.12 -14.95
C GLY A 194 -32.87 -0.84 -14.20
N TYR A 195 -32.87 -0.93 -12.87
CA TYR A 195 -31.67 -0.72 -12.06
C TYR A 195 -30.97 -2.04 -11.76
N SER A 196 -29.64 -2.00 -11.72
CA SER A 196 -28.82 -3.08 -11.16
C SER A 196 -28.32 -2.65 -9.78
N ILE A 197 -28.28 -3.60 -8.86
CA ILE A 197 -27.86 -3.37 -7.48
C ILE A 197 -26.71 -4.34 -7.15
N HIS A 198 -25.60 -3.81 -6.67
CA HIS A 198 -24.53 -4.61 -6.04
C HIS A 198 -24.57 -4.32 -4.53
N TRP A 199 -24.96 -5.32 -3.74
CA TRP A 199 -25.07 -5.20 -2.30
C TRP A 199 -23.69 -5.28 -1.64
N ARG A 200 -23.35 -4.31 -0.78
CA ARG A 200 -22.09 -4.22 -0.05
C ARG A 200 -22.20 -4.91 1.30
N SER A 201 -21.06 -5.28 1.88
CA SER A 201 -21.03 -6.01 3.17
C SER A 201 -21.67 -5.24 4.34
N ASN A 202 -21.71 -3.92 4.29
CA ASN A 202 -22.35 -3.07 5.32
C ASN A 202 -23.86 -3.41 5.52
N VAL A 203 -24.50 -4.02 4.53
CA VAL A 203 -25.93 -4.29 4.58
C VAL A 203 -26.29 -5.45 5.54
N ASP A 204 -25.30 -6.24 5.95
CA ASP A 204 -25.52 -7.47 6.73
C ASP A 204 -26.26 -7.23 8.05
N ASP A 205 -25.88 -6.17 8.77
CA ASP A 205 -26.49 -5.78 10.05
C ASP A 205 -27.30 -4.46 9.97
N ALA A 206 -27.56 -3.99 8.76
CA ALA A 206 -28.20 -2.68 8.53
C ALA A 206 -29.70 -2.73 8.80
N ASN A 207 -30.26 -1.59 9.21
CA ASN A 207 -31.70 -1.39 9.32
C ASN A 207 -32.29 -1.30 7.89
N ILE A 208 -33.28 -2.13 7.60
CA ILE A 208 -33.90 -2.18 6.25
C ILE A 208 -34.49 -0.83 5.83
N SER A 209 -35.03 -0.06 6.75
CA SER A 209 -35.56 1.26 6.40
C SER A 209 -34.46 2.21 5.92
N GLU A 210 -33.28 2.14 6.52
CA GLU A 210 -32.10 2.93 6.08
C GLU A 210 -31.61 2.47 4.70
N VAL A 211 -31.63 1.14 4.47
CA VAL A 211 -31.24 0.55 3.18
C VAL A 211 -32.19 1.06 2.06
N VAL A 212 -33.51 1.05 2.30
CA VAL A 212 -34.51 1.54 1.35
C VAL A 212 -34.29 3.04 1.09
N ASN A 213 -34.12 3.83 2.14
CA ASN A 213 -33.89 5.27 2.01
C ASN A 213 -32.64 5.56 1.16
N GLU A 214 -31.56 4.77 1.38
CA GLU A 214 -30.36 4.92 0.56
C GLU A 214 -30.60 4.56 -0.90
N LEU A 215 -31.33 3.49 -1.20
CA LEU A 215 -31.64 3.11 -2.59
C LEU A 215 -32.38 4.26 -3.33
N GLU A 216 -33.36 4.86 -2.67
CA GLU A 216 -34.12 6.01 -3.25
C GLU A 216 -33.17 7.21 -3.49
N ALA A 217 -32.29 7.49 -2.54
CA ALA A 217 -31.29 8.55 -2.69
C ALA A 217 -30.31 8.25 -3.83
N LEU A 218 -29.87 6.99 -3.96
CA LEU A 218 -28.96 6.56 -5.04
C LEU A 218 -29.63 6.66 -6.41
N MET A 219 -30.94 6.33 -6.52
CA MET A 219 -31.69 6.50 -7.76
C MET A 219 -31.68 7.97 -8.20
N SER A 220 -32.04 8.86 -7.28
CA SER A 220 -32.06 10.31 -7.54
C SER A 220 -30.67 10.82 -7.93
N LYS A 221 -29.64 10.35 -7.23
CA LYS A 221 -28.25 10.71 -7.51
C LYS A 221 -27.79 10.21 -8.88
N LEU A 222 -28.15 8.97 -9.25
CA LEU A 222 -27.83 8.39 -10.56
C LEU A 222 -28.43 9.24 -11.69
N GLU A 223 -29.73 9.57 -11.58
CA GLU A 223 -30.42 10.43 -12.56
C GLU A 223 -29.82 11.83 -12.66
N TYR A 224 -29.45 12.40 -11.52
CA TYR A 224 -28.77 13.71 -11.49
C TYR A 224 -27.43 13.66 -12.23
N ILE A 225 -26.62 12.63 -11.96
CA ILE A 225 -25.30 12.47 -12.61
C ILE A 225 -25.47 12.26 -14.12
N GLU A 226 -26.43 11.41 -14.52
CA GLU A 226 -26.76 11.20 -15.95
C GLU A 226 -27.09 12.52 -16.65
N LYS A 227 -27.84 13.41 -15.98
CA LYS A 227 -28.22 14.72 -16.52
C LYS A 227 -26.98 15.65 -16.61
N GLU A 228 -26.15 15.68 -15.58
CA GLU A 228 -24.95 16.51 -15.56
C GLU A 228 -23.92 16.04 -16.63
N LEU A 229 -23.75 14.73 -16.83
CA LEU A 229 -22.86 14.17 -17.86
C LEU A 229 -23.23 14.67 -19.27
N ARG A 230 -24.55 14.81 -19.58
CA ARG A 230 -24.99 15.33 -20.87
C ARG A 230 -24.53 16.78 -21.09
N ARG A 231 -24.43 17.56 -20.02
CA ARG A 231 -24.08 19.00 -20.04
C ARG A 231 -22.58 19.26 -19.86
N SER A 232 -21.85 18.31 -19.28
CA SER A 232 -20.44 18.47 -18.93
C SER A 232 -19.55 18.60 -20.16
N LYS A 233 -18.40 19.20 -19.97
CA LYS A 233 -17.32 19.20 -20.97
C LYS A 233 -16.66 17.82 -21.04
N PRO A 234 -16.10 17.46 -22.20
CA PRO A 234 -15.30 16.23 -22.27
C PRO A 234 -14.20 16.23 -21.20
N LEU A 235 -13.98 15.08 -20.57
CA LEU A 235 -12.95 14.83 -19.54
C LEU A 235 -13.18 15.55 -18.21
N GLU A 236 -14.29 16.29 -18.05
CA GLU A 236 -14.66 16.88 -16.76
C GLU A 236 -15.23 15.79 -15.83
N ILE A 237 -14.62 15.64 -14.63
CA ILE A 237 -15.10 14.66 -13.64
C ILE A 237 -16.42 15.15 -13.06
N VAL A 238 -17.52 14.47 -13.36
CA VAL A 238 -18.86 14.79 -12.87
C VAL A 238 -19.16 14.08 -11.56
N TYR A 239 -18.53 12.93 -11.34
CA TYR A 239 -18.72 12.14 -10.12
C TYR A 239 -17.37 11.53 -9.72
N GLU A 240 -16.95 11.73 -8.48
CA GLU A 240 -15.64 11.28 -7.97
C GLU A 240 -15.62 9.80 -7.53
N GLY A 241 -16.79 9.24 -7.21
CA GLY A 241 -16.88 7.86 -6.72
C GLY A 241 -16.31 7.68 -5.31
N GLU A 242 -15.43 6.69 -5.14
CA GLU A 242 -14.67 6.45 -3.91
C GLU A 242 -13.19 6.71 -4.15
N ARG A 243 -12.48 7.13 -3.12
CA ARG A 243 -11.02 7.25 -3.16
C ARG A 243 -10.39 6.01 -2.56
N VAL A 244 -9.20 5.67 -3.06
CA VAL A 244 -8.41 4.54 -2.57
C VAL A 244 -6.99 5.05 -2.31
N ALA A 245 -6.36 4.59 -1.23
CA ALA A 245 -4.96 4.90 -0.95
C ALA A 245 -4.27 3.64 -0.41
N LEU A 246 -3.03 3.44 -0.84
CA LEU A 246 -2.13 2.42 -0.32
C LEU A 246 -1.12 3.13 0.58
N ILE A 247 -1.05 2.74 1.85
CA ILE A 247 -0.05 3.25 2.80
C ILE A 247 0.99 2.15 3.00
N ILE A 248 2.22 2.45 2.61
CA ILE A 248 3.35 1.54 2.72
C ILE A 248 4.06 1.85 4.03
N LEU A 249 4.19 0.85 4.88
CA LEU A 249 4.79 0.97 6.20
C LEU A 249 6.26 0.55 6.17
N SER A 250 7.13 1.43 6.63
CA SER A 250 8.54 1.10 6.88
C SER A 250 8.67 0.24 8.15
N SER A 251 9.86 -0.29 8.40
CA SER A 251 10.17 -0.98 9.66
C SER A 251 9.91 -0.06 10.87
N LEU A 252 10.28 1.21 10.74
CA LEU A 252 10.07 2.21 11.81
C LEU A 252 8.59 2.53 12.02
N SER A 253 7.79 2.55 10.95
CA SER A 253 6.33 2.70 11.05
C SER A 253 5.72 1.55 11.83
N LYS A 254 6.14 0.31 11.56
CA LYS A 254 5.65 -0.88 12.25
C LYS A 254 6.07 -0.87 13.72
N GLU A 255 7.32 -0.50 14.03
CA GLU A 255 7.80 -0.37 15.40
C GLU A 255 7.00 0.68 16.18
N TYR A 256 6.67 1.81 15.54
CA TYR A 256 5.79 2.82 16.13
C TYR A 256 4.41 2.23 16.43
N LEU A 257 3.82 1.49 15.47
CA LEU A 257 2.51 0.84 15.66
C LEU A 257 2.56 -0.22 16.77
N ASP A 258 3.69 -0.94 16.93
CA ASP A 258 3.93 -1.83 18.07
C ASP A 258 3.84 -1.03 19.38
N SER A 259 4.49 0.14 19.46
CA SER A 259 4.49 0.99 20.64
C SER A 259 3.09 1.54 20.98
N VAL A 260 2.30 1.89 19.96
CA VAL A 260 0.91 2.34 20.13
C VAL A 260 0.05 1.18 20.67
N ARG A 261 0.19 -0.01 20.09
CA ARG A 261 -0.52 -1.21 20.50
C ARG A 261 -0.17 -1.58 21.95
N ALA A 262 1.10 -1.45 22.33
CA ALA A 262 1.61 -1.78 23.67
C ALA A 262 0.97 -0.92 24.79
N LYS A 263 0.42 0.24 24.46
CA LYS A 263 -0.29 1.09 25.43
C LYS A 263 -1.61 0.49 25.90
N ILE A 264 -2.16 -0.47 25.15
CA ILE A 264 -3.52 -1.02 25.43
C ILE A 264 -3.55 -2.55 25.52
N THR A 265 -2.51 -3.24 25.08
CA THR A 265 -2.44 -4.72 25.18
C THR A 265 -0.98 -5.15 25.12
N PRO A 266 -0.59 -6.23 25.82
CA PRO A 266 0.77 -6.73 25.72
C PRO A 266 1.19 -6.92 24.25
N THR A 267 2.37 -6.45 23.91
CA THR A 267 2.85 -6.45 22.52
C THR A 267 4.34 -6.79 22.51
N THR A 268 4.67 -7.84 21.79
CA THR A 268 6.06 -8.28 21.61
C THR A 268 6.81 -7.30 20.71
N PRO A 269 8.13 -7.10 20.90
CA PRO A 269 8.94 -6.47 19.87
C PRO A 269 8.77 -7.20 18.53
N TYR A 270 8.83 -6.47 17.43
CA TYR A 270 8.63 -6.99 16.06
C TYR A 270 7.20 -7.52 15.80
N HIS A 271 6.20 -7.18 16.62
CA HIS A 271 4.82 -7.70 16.49
C HIS A 271 4.30 -7.59 15.04
N HIS A 272 4.24 -6.36 14.51
CA HIS A 272 3.68 -6.15 13.17
C HIS A 272 4.60 -6.64 12.04
N SER A 273 5.91 -6.61 12.23
CA SER A 273 6.85 -7.18 11.26
C SER A 273 6.64 -8.69 11.11
N LEU A 274 6.53 -9.40 12.21
CA LEU A 274 6.29 -10.86 12.20
C LEU A 274 4.87 -11.20 11.71
N ARG A 275 3.86 -10.45 12.15
CA ARG A 275 2.45 -10.66 11.73
C ARG A 275 2.25 -10.44 10.22
N SER A 276 3.00 -9.51 9.63
CA SER A 276 2.88 -9.19 8.20
C SER A 276 3.68 -10.14 7.31
N LEU A 277 4.54 -10.98 7.89
CA LEU A 277 5.41 -11.87 7.12
C LEU A 277 4.65 -13.11 6.62
N ASP A 278 3.95 -13.79 7.52
CA ASP A 278 3.30 -15.08 7.23
C ASP A 278 2.18 -15.34 8.24
N ASP A 279 1.02 -15.73 7.76
CA ASP A 279 -0.13 -16.12 8.62
C ASP A 279 0.21 -17.27 9.58
N ASN A 280 1.15 -18.13 9.19
CA ASN A 280 1.59 -19.24 10.05
C ASN A 280 2.29 -18.74 11.32
N LEU A 281 2.83 -17.52 11.32
CA LEU A 281 3.45 -16.92 12.50
C LEU A 281 2.45 -16.31 13.47
N LYS A 282 1.17 -16.29 13.12
CA LYS A 282 0.11 -15.70 13.94
C LYS A 282 0.12 -16.24 15.38
N HIS A 283 0.11 -17.55 15.53
CA HIS A 283 0.06 -18.18 16.84
C HIS A 283 1.36 -17.98 17.62
N LEU A 284 2.51 -17.94 16.92
CA LEU A 284 3.78 -17.62 17.56
C LEU A 284 3.76 -16.19 18.11
N VAL A 285 3.28 -15.22 17.34
CA VAL A 285 3.18 -13.83 17.78
C VAL A 285 2.19 -13.69 18.96
N ASP A 286 1.07 -14.43 18.94
CA ASP A 286 0.13 -14.45 20.05
C ASP A 286 0.80 -14.95 21.35
N ILE A 287 1.63 -15.99 21.27
CA ILE A 287 2.41 -16.50 22.42
C ILE A 287 3.45 -15.46 22.87
N LEU A 288 4.17 -14.84 21.92
CA LEU A 288 5.16 -13.81 22.24
C LEU A 288 4.52 -12.59 22.92
N ASP A 289 3.29 -12.23 22.55
CA ASP A 289 2.54 -11.16 23.21
C ASP A 289 2.24 -11.51 24.69
N VAL A 290 1.89 -12.77 24.96
CA VAL A 290 1.69 -13.25 26.35
C VAL A 290 3.01 -13.16 27.13
N ILE A 291 4.13 -13.60 26.52
CA ILE A 291 5.46 -13.53 27.14
C ILE A 291 5.85 -12.07 27.39
N ALA A 292 5.52 -11.14 26.48
CA ALA A 292 5.81 -9.70 26.62
C ALA A 292 5.14 -9.09 27.87
N SER A 293 4.10 -9.73 28.40
CA SER A 293 3.47 -9.28 29.67
C SER A 293 4.23 -9.75 30.91
N LYS A 294 5.22 -10.63 30.77
CA LYS A 294 5.91 -11.31 31.87
C LYS A 294 7.42 -11.12 31.86
N VAL A 295 8.01 -10.75 30.72
CA VAL A 295 9.44 -10.67 30.52
C VAL A 295 9.80 -9.26 30.05
N ASP A 296 10.95 -8.76 30.53
CA ASP A 296 11.47 -7.47 30.12
C ASP A 296 11.63 -7.40 28.59
N GLY A 297 11.19 -6.28 28.00
CA GLY A 297 11.18 -6.10 26.54
C GLY A 297 12.56 -6.15 25.90
N VAL A 298 13.62 -5.74 26.61
CA VAL A 298 15.00 -5.82 26.09
C VAL A 298 15.45 -7.26 25.98
N ILE A 299 15.12 -8.07 27.00
CA ILE A 299 15.45 -9.51 27.00
C ILE A 299 14.67 -10.19 25.86
N LEU A 300 13.38 -9.92 25.76
CA LEU A 300 12.55 -10.54 24.72
C LEU A 300 13.05 -10.14 23.30
N ARG A 301 13.43 -8.86 23.11
CA ARG A 301 14.01 -8.40 21.83
C ARG A 301 15.29 -9.17 21.49
N ARG A 302 16.17 -9.42 22.47
CA ARG A 302 17.39 -10.20 22.26
C ARG A 302 17.08 -11.64 21.84
N CYS A 303 16.11 -12.28 22.51
CA CYS A 303 15.70 -13.66 22.17
C CYS A 303 15.16 -13.73 20.74
N ILE A 304 14.33 -12.78 20.34
CA ILE A 304 13.77 -12.73 18.97
C ILE A 304 14.90 -12.51 17.95
N ARG A 305 15.83 -11.61 18.22
CA ARG A 305 16.99 -11.35 17.35
C ARG A 305 17.85 -12.60 17.19
N GLU A 306 18.07 -13.35 18.26
CA GLU A 306 18.84 -14.61 18.20
C GLU A 306 18.12 -15.62 17.29
N TRP A 307 16.81 -15.74 17.41
CA TRP A 307 16.01 -16.56 16.50
C TRP A 307 16.13 -16.10 15.04
N ILE A 308 16.05 -14.79 14.78
CA ILE A 308 16.21 -14.22 13.44
C ILE A 308 17.61 -14.58 12.89
N LYS A 309 18.67 -14.35 13.67
CA LYS A 309 20.06 -14.67 13.27
C LYS A 309 20.20 -16.13 12.85
N ASN A 310 19.69 -17.04 13.68
CA ASN A 310 19.79 -18.48 13.41
C ASN A 310 19.04 -18.85 12.13
N SER A 311 17.87 -18.29 11.91
CA SER A 311 17.07 -18.56 10.70
C SER A 311 17.74 -18.04 9.42
N LEU A 312 18.50 -16.94 9.50
CA LEU A 312 19.21 -16.37 8.34
C LEU A 312 20.42 -17.20 7.94
N THR A 313 21.13 -17.80 8.89
CA THR A 313 22.32 -18.62 8.58
C THR A 313 21.98 -19.97 7.97
N GLU A 314 20.76 -20.45 8.15
CA GLU A 314 20.31 -21.74 7.62
C GLU A 314 19.90 -21.69 6.14
N TYR A 315 19.60 -20.52 5.60
CA TYR A 315 18.95 -20.36 4.29
C TYR A 315 19.63 -19.30 3.42
N GLU A 316 19.37 -19.35 2.13
CA GLU A 316 19.69 -18.26 1.24
C GLU A 316 18.72 -17.08 1.50
N VAL A 317 19.25 -15.89 1.63
CA VAL A 317 18.46 -14.68 1.95
C VAL A 317 18.15 -13.91 0.66
N GLY A 318 16.87 -13.60 0.48
CA GLY A 318 16.40 -12.71 -0.58
C GLY A 318 16.27 -11.28 -0.08
N VAL A 319 16.55 -10.33 -0.95
CA VAL A 319 16.38 -8.89 -0.67
C VAL A 319 15.21 -8.35 -1.48
N ARG A 320 14.23 -7.79 -0.81
CA ARG A 320 13.01 -7.25 -1.43
C ARG A 320 13.01 -5.73 -1.36
N HIS A 321 13.11 -5.09 -2.52
CA HIS A 321 12.92 -3.65 -2.67
C HIS A 321 11.43 -3.38 -2.85
N VAL A 322 10.81 -2.72 -1.90
CA VAL A 322 9.43 -2.24 -2.05
C VAL A 322 9.51 -0.83 -2.64
N LYS A 323 8.95 -0.64 -3.81
CA LYS A 323 8.91 0.69 -4.45
C LYS A 323 7.83 1.56 -3.78
N PRO A 324 7.95 2.90 -3.84
CA PRO A 324 6.95 3.79 -3.26
C PRO A 324 5.55 3.64 -3.86
N ASP A 325 5.44 3.04 -5.03
CA ASP A 325 4.16 2.70 -5.66
C ASP A 325 3.59 1.35 -5.18
N GLY A 326 4.26 0.68 -4.23
CA GLY A 326 3.83 -0.60 -3.67
C GLY A 326 4.29 -1.82 -4.46
N SER A 327 4.91 -1.65 -5.62
CA SER A 327 5.48 -2.79 -6.37
C SER A 327 6.73 -3.34 -5.64
N VAL A 328 7.05 -4.61 -5.87
CA VAL A 328 8.19 -5.27 -5.21
C VAL A 328 9.14 -5.81 -6.25
N ILE A 329 10.41 -5.44 -6.13
CA ILE A 329 11.51 -5.99 -6.94
C ILE A 329 12.33 -6.91 -6.02
N SER A 330 12.42 -8.17 -6.40
CA SER A 330 13.23 -9.14 -5.65
C SER A 330 14.60 -9.28 -6.31
N LEU A 331 15.66 -9.05 -5.54
CA LEU A 331 17.03 -9.35 -5.99
C LEU A 331 17.27 -10.86 -5.89
N SER A 332 18.24 -11.37 -6.64
CA SER A 332 18.66 -12.75 -6.51
C SER A 332 19.04 -13.05 -5.06
N SER A 333 18.66 -14.22 -4.58
CA SER A 333 19.02 -14.66 -3.24
C SER A 333 20.54 -14.90 -3.13
N GLY A 334 21.06 -14.82 -1.93
CA GLY A 334 22.46 -15.03 -1.65
C GLY A 334 22.68 -15.65 -0.28
N LYS A 335 23.91 -16.07 -0.05
CA LYS A 335 24.33 -16.68 1.21
C LYS A 335 24.74 -15.61 2.21
N VAL A 336 24.30 -15.76 3.43
CA VAL A 336 24.79 -14.93 4.54
C VAL A 336 26.22 -15.36 4.85
N ILE A 337 27.15 -14.43 4.75
CA ILE A 337 28.59 -14.71 5.02
C ILE A 337 29.04 -14.12 6.37
N ASN A 338 28.29 -13.15 6.89
CA ASN A 338 28.58 -12.56 8.20
C ASN A 338 27.34 -11.88 8.78
N ILE A 339 27.17 -11.98 10.09
CA ILE A 339 26.15 -11.24 10.84
C ILE A 339 26.85 -10.57 12.03
N VAL A 340 26.65 -9.26 12.14
CA VAL A 340 27.11 -8.48 13.31
C VAL A 340 25.84 -8.02 14.05
N ASP A 341 25.82 -8.20 15.36
CA ASP A 341 24.72 -7.78 16.23
C ASP A 341 25.27 -6.88 17.33
N ASP A 342 25.50 -5.61 17.00
CA ASP A 342 26.04 -4.63 17.94
C ASP A 342 24.95 -3.64 18.38
N ASN A 343 24.60 -2.70 17.53
CA ASN A 343 23.49 -1.75 17.76
C ASN A 343 22.32 -1.99 16.79
N GLY A 344 22.08 -3.25 16.45
CA GLY A 344 21.14 -3.71 15.43
C GLY A 344 21.81 -4.75 14.56
N LEU A 345 21.01 -5.58 13.93
CA LEU A 345 21.52 -6.63 13.03
C LEU A 345 22.08 -6.01 11.74
N CYS A 346 23.34 -6.33 11.43
CA CYS A 346 23.96 -6.09 10.12
C CYS A 346 24.25 -7.42 9.46
N VAL A 347 23.76 -7.64 8.28
CA VAL A 347 23.87 -8.89 7.53
C VAL A 347 24.65 -8.63 6.24
N ASN A 348 25.69 -9.39 6.00
CA ASN A 348 26.43 -9.40 4.73
C ASN A 348 26.03 -10.61 3.91
N ILE A 349 25.52 -10.36 2.70
CA ILE A 349 24.96 -11.37 1.80
C ILE A 349 25.80 -11.40 0.53
N GLU A 350 26.37 -12.57 0.19
CA GLU A 350 27.11 -12.78 -1.06
C GLU A 350 26.15 -13.37 -2.10
N ARG A 351 26.02 -12.69 -3.23
CA ARG A 351 25.18 -13.10 -4.36
C ARG A 351 26.04 -13.27 -5.62
N GLY A 352 25.82 -14.34 -6.34
CA GLY A 352 26.41 -14.52 -7.67
C GLY A 352 25.73 -13.58 -8.67
N ILE A 353 26.50 -12.99 -9.55
CA ILE A 353 25.95 -12.15 -10.62
C ILE A 353 25.65 -13.05 -11.82
N VAL A 354 24.40 -13.03 -12.26
CA VAL A 354 23.91 -13.79 -13.41
C VAL A 354 23.52 -12.79 -14.49
N GLY A 355 23.91 -13.06 -15.71
CA GLY A 355 23.57 -12.25 -16.87
C GLY A 355 24.76 -11.55 -17.50
N LYS A 356 24.46 -10.91 -18.63
CA LYS A 356 25.42 -10.14 -19.43
C LYS A 356 24.97 -8.68 -19.45
N GLY A 357 25.84 -7.80 -19.86
CA GLY A 357 25.55 -6.36 -19.98
C GLY A 357 26.37 -5.53 -19.01
N LEU A 358 25.81 -4.39 -18.60
CA LEU A 358 26.49 -3.44 -17.70
C LEU A 358 25.79 -3.43 -16.34
N TYR A 359 26.55 -3.08 -15.31
CA TYR A 359 25.96 -2.73 -14.01
C TYR A 359 25.23 -1.41 -14.14
N ASP A 360 24.00 -1.37 -13.71
CA ASP A 360 23.11 -0.20 -13.86
C ASP A 360 23.75 1.06 -13.25
N GLY A 361 23.73 2.13 -14.02
CA GLY A 361 24.28 3.42 -13.61
C GLY A 361 25.82 3.48 -13.58
N LEU A 362 26.51 2.36 -13.32
CA LEU A 362 27.98 2.30 -13.25
C LEU A 362 28.64 2.23 -14.64
N GLY A 363 27.94 1.62 -15.61
CA GLY A 363 28.49 1.48 -16.96
C GLY A 363 29.66 0.50 -17.06
N ILE A 364 29.82 -0.39 -16.10
CA ILE A 364 30.91 -1.37 -16.01
C ILE A 364 30.38 -2.73 -16.48
N PRO A 365 31.13 -3.48 -17.32
CA PRO A 365 30.62 -4.77 -17.79
C PRO A 365 30.53 -5.82 -16.68
N LYS A 366 29.45 -6.60 -16.73
CA LYS A 366 29.29 -7.80 -15.91
C LYS A 366 30.12 -8.91 -16.56
N GLU A 367 30.90 -9.63 -15.74
CA GLU A 367 31.75 -10.71 -16.18
C GLU A 367 31.44 -12.01 -15.46
N VAL A 368 31.80 -13.11 -16.06
CA VAL A 368 31.59 -14.43 -15.45
C VAL A 368 32.43 -14.55 -14.19
N GLY A 369 31.80 -14.93 -13.08
CA GLY A 369 32.44 -15.06 -11.78
C GLY A 369 32.33 -13.80 -10.90
N ASP A 370 31.76 -12.72 -11.42
CA ASP A 370 31.47 -11.53 -10.61
C ASP A 370 30.50 -11.86 -9.47
N LYS A 371 30.65 -11.17 -8.37
CA LYS A 371 29.82 -11.31 -7.17
C LYS A 371 29.32 -9.94 -6.71
N ALA A 372 28.17 -9.92 -6.04
CA ALA A 372 27.72 -8.77 -5.29
C ALA A 372 27.76 -9.09 -3.79
N LEU A 373 28.46 -8.24 -3.03
CA LEU A 373 28.43 -8.28 -1.58
C LEU A 373 27.46 -7.20 -1.10
N THR A 374 26.34 -7.62 -0.55
CA THR A 374 25.25 -6.73 -0.09
C THR A 374 25.29 -6.62 1.43
N GLU A 375 25.45 -5.40 1.93
CA GLU A 375 25.42 -5.10 3.36
C GLU A 375 24.10 -4.44 3.72
N VAL A 376 23.36 -5.06 4.62
CA VAL A 376 22.04 -4.62 5.09
C VAL A 376 22.08 -4.50 6.61
N CYS A 377 21.75 -3.33 7.13
CA CYS A 377 21.78 -3.06 8.58
C CYS A 377 20.46 -2.47 9.06
N GLU A 378 19.91 -3.00 10.16
CA GLU A 378 18.78 -2.38 10.86
C GLU A 378 19.13 -0.94 11.22
N GLY A 379 18.18 -0.03 11.12
CA GLY A 379 18.33 1.36 11.48
C GLY A 379 19.07 2.23 10.48
N ARG A 380 19.73 1.65 9.48
CA ARG A 380 20.40 2.43 8.42
C ARG A 380 19.45 2.78 7.28
N TRP A 381 19.58 4.01 6.80
CA TRP A 381 18.76 4.52 5.69
C TRP A 381 19.37 4.23 4.32
N TRP A 382 20.24 3.21 4.24
CA TRP A 382 20.88 2.78 2.99
C TRP A 382 21.27 1.31 3.06
N VAL A 383 21.35 0.71 1.86
CA VAL A 383 21.90 -0.64 1.64
C VAL A 383 23.04 -0.50 0.64
N ILE A 384 24.14 -1.17 0.89
CA ILE A 384 25.35 -1.11 0.04
C ILE A 384 25.50 -2.40 -0.75
N HIS A 385 25.67 -2.28 -2.06
CA HIS A 385 26.03 -3.38 -2.97
C HIS A 385 27.43 -3.12 -3.52
N ARG A 386 28.40 -3.93 -3.12
CA ARG A 386 29.76 -3.89 -3.65
C ARG A 386 29.89 -4.96 -4.73
N TYR A 387 30.12 -4.54 -5.95
CA TYR A 387 30.34 -5.46 -7.09
C TYR A 387 31.83 -5.81 -7.15
N LEU A 388 32.12 -7.10 -7.09
CA LEU A 388 33.47 -7.64 -7.06
C LEU A 388 33.71 -8.51 -8.30
N SER A 389 34.89 -8.38 -8.88
CA SER A 389 35.36 -9.30 -9.92
C SER A 389 35.67 -10.67 -9.29
N SER A 390 35.90 -11.67 -10.15
CA SER A 390 36.22 -13.03 -9.71
C SER A 390 37.48 -13.13 -8.85
N ASP A 391 38.42 -12.18 -9.01
CA ASP A 391 39.66 -12.09 -8.20
C ASP A 391 39.49 -11.21 -6.94
N GLY A 392 38.26 -10.73 -6.67
CA GLY A 392 37.94 -9.99 -5.45
C GLY A 392 38.15 -8.48 -5.51
N ARG A 393 38.56 -7.93 -6.66
CA ARG A 393 38.69 -6.45 -6.81
C ARG A 393 37.31 -5.81 -6.89
N VAL A 394 37.16 -4.64 -6.24
CA VAL A 394 35.92 -3.86 -6.31
C VAL A 394 35.80 -3.20 -7.68
N LYS A 395 34.76 -3.57 -8.42
CA LYS A 395 34.43 -2.97 -9.74
C LYS A 395 33.64 -1.67 -9.56
N GLY A 396 32.80 -1.62 -8.55
CA GLY A 396 31.99 -0.44 -8.24
C GLY A 396 31.10 -0.68 -7.05
N ILE A 397 30.54 0.40 -6.51
CA ILE A 397 29.65 0.36 -5.34
C ILE A 397 28.36 1.09 -5.69
N TYR A 398 27.25 0.44 -5.40
CA TYR A 398 25.91 0.98 -5.55
C TYR A 398 25.29 1.09 -4.15
N ILE A 399 24.88 2.28 -3.77
CA ILE A 399 24.24 2.54 -2.47
C ILE A 399 22.80 2.96 -2.74
N ASN A 400 21.86 2.11 -2.34
CA ASN A 400 20.45 2.39 -2.40
C ASN A 400 20.04 3.19 -1.15
N ILE A 401 19.39 4.32 -1.33
CA ILE A 401 18.81 5.11 -0.22
C ILE A 401 17.39 4.58 0.00
N ASN A 402 17.15 4.11 1.21
CA ASN A 402 15.89 3.39 1.54
C ASN A 402 15.50 3.64 3.00
N THR A 403 14.28 3.29 3.35
CA THR A 403 13.90 3.23 4.78
C THR A 403 14.68 2.12 5.47
N PRO A 404 14.95 2.22 6.78
CA PRO A 404 15.68 1.16 7.48
C PRO A 404 15.10 -0.22 7.21
N PRO A 405 15.97 -1.19 6.86
CA PRO A 405 15.52 -2.53 6.50
C PRO A 405 14.82 -3.27 7.64
N GLU A 406 13.85 -4.08 7.28
CA GLU A 406 13.34 -5.17 8.12
C GLU A 406 14.19 -6.40 7.85
N ILE A 407 14.82 -6.93 8.89
CA ILE A 407 15.53 -8.21 8.84
C ILE A 407 14.66 -9.19 9.64
N ILE A 408 14.02 -10.12 8.96
CA ILE A 408 13.00 -10.99 9.53
C ILE A 408 13.31 -12.46 9.21
N PRO A 409 12.81 -13.42 10.00
CA PRO A 409 13.20 -14.81 9.83
C PRO A 409 12.81 -15.39 8.46
N TYR A 410 13.43 -16.49 8.11
CA TYR A 410 13.16 -17.28 6.88
C TYR A 410 13.34 -16.47 5.59
N ASN A 411 14.55 -15.95 5.37
CA ASN A 411 15.02 -15.41 4.09
C ASN A 411 14.51 -14.04 3.69
N ASN A 412 14.02 -13.24 4.62
CA ASN A 412 13.41 -11.97 4.22
C ASN A 412 14.17 -10.76 4.76
N VAL A 413 14.80 -10.05 3.84
CA VAL A 413 15.25 -8.67 4.06
C VAL A 413 14.37 -7.80 3.17
N LYS A 414 13.76 -6.79 3.76
CA LYS A 414 12.79 -5.93 3.08
C LYS A 414 13.00 -4.47 3.48
N TYR A 415 12.90 -3.55 2.52
CA TYR A 415 12.93 -2.11 2.77
C TYR A 415 12.17 -1.36 1.69
N VAL A 416 11.80 -0.11 1.99
CA VAL A 416 11.17 0.76 0.99
C VAL A 416 12.26 1.58 0.32
N ASP A 417 12.41 1.40 -0.98
CA ASP A 417 13.31 2.15 -1.85
C ASP A 417 12.76 3.58 -2.00
N LEU A 418 13.61 4.58 -1.88
CA LEU A 418 13.16 5.98 -1.97
C LEU A 418 13.45 6.62 -3.34
N GLY A 419 13.94 5.82 -4.29
CA GLY A 419 14.15 6.29 -5.67
C GLY A 419 15.26 7.33 -5.79
N ILE A 420 16.33 7.17 -5.02
CA ILE A 420 17.54 7.98 -5.12
C ILE A 420 18.71 7.09 -4.72
N ASP A 421 19.77 7.07 -5.52
CA ASP A 421 20.91 6.19 -5.34
C ASP A 421 22.23 6.93 -5.48
N LEU A 422 23.27 6.40 -4.82
CA LEU A 422 24.61 6.91 -4.89
C LEU A 422 25.54 5.85 -5.47
N LEU A 423 26.23 6.20 -6.55
CA LEU A 423 27.18 5.32 -7.22
C LEU A 423 28.59 5.78 -6.96
N LEU A 424 29.50 4.82 -6.66
CA LEU A 424 30.92 5.08 -6.49
C LEU A 424 31.71 4.23 -7.47
N LYS A 425 32.58 4.89 -8.25
CA LYS A 425 33.56 4.26 -9.15
C LYS A 425 34.96 4.41 -8.56
N GLU A 426 35.97 3.92 -9.29
CA GLU A 426 37.38 4.09 -8.94
C GLU A 426 37.70 5.55 -8.57
N GLY A 427 38.58 5.75 -7.57
CA GLY A 427 38.96 7.06 -7.09
C GLY A 427 37.91 7.73 -6.20
N ARG A 428 36.88 7.00 -5.78
CA ARG A 428 35.78 7.49 -4.93
C ARG A 428 34.97 8.63 -5.56
N VAL A 429 34.89 8.69 -6.89
CA VAL A 429 34.03 9.64 -7.59
C VAL A 429 32.58 9.21 -7.40
N CYS A 430 31.78 10.09 -6.81
CA CYS A 430 30.39 9.83 -6.49
C CYS A 430 29.44 10.45 -7.52
N LYS A 431 28.37 9.73 -7.83
CA LYS A 431 27.31 10.21 -8.73
C LYS A 431 25.96 9.88 -8.11
N LEU A 432 25.10 10.88 -7.94
CA LEU A 432 23.69 10.67 -7.58
C LEU A 432 22.91 10.33 -8.86
N VAL A 433 22.08 9.29 -8.78
CA VAL A 433 21.22 8.85 -9.89
C VAL A 433 19.77 8.68 -9.40
N ASP A 434 18.86 8.55 -10.36
CA ASP A 434 17.43 8.28 -10.18
C ASP A 434 16.69 9.36 -9.37
N THR A 435 17.25 10.57 -9.28
CA THR A 435 16.68 11.67 -8.49
C THR A 435 15.29 12.12 -8.94
N GLU A 436 14.88 11.81 -10.17
CA GLU A 436 13.56 12.21 -10.69
C GLU A 436 12.44 11.47 -9.96
N GLU A 437 12.61 10.17 -9.69
CA GLU A 437 11.62 9.38 -8.94
C GLU A 437 11.38 10.01 -7.56
N PHE A 438 12.46 10.34 -6.85
CA PHE A 438 12.38 10.99 -5.54
C PHE A 438 11.69 12.36 -5.61
N ARG A 439 12.00 13.16 -6.63
CA ARG A 439 11.35 14.46 -6.84
C ARG A 439 9.84 14.32 -7.06
N GLU A 440 9.42 13.33 -7.83
CA GLU A 440 7.99 13.06 -8.05
C GLU A 440 7.28 12.68 -6.75
N LEU A 441 7.93 11.88 -5.90
CA LEU A 441 7.37 11.51 -4.59
C LEU A 441 7.16 12.75 -3.70
N ILE A 442 8.09 13.69 -3.74
CA ILE A 442 7.97 14.97 -3.01
C ILE A 442 6.82 15.80 -3.59
N LYS A 443 6.79 15.98 -4.92
CA LYS A 443 5.79 16.78 -5.63
C LYS A 443 4.37 16.28 -5.36
N ASN A 444 4.20 14.96 -5.29
CA ASN A 444 2.90 14.31 -5.09
C ASN A 444 2.52 14.18 -3.61
N ASN A 445 3.35 14.71 -2.70
CA ASN A 445 3.17 14.57 -1.24
C ASN A 445 3.03 13.11 -0.81
N SER A 446 3.72 12.19 -1.50
CA SER A 446 3.69 10.77 -1.22
C SER A 446 4.55 10.38 -0.01
N LEU A 447 5.54 11.23 0.33
CA LEU A 447 6.45 10.97 1.45
C LEU A 447 6.11 11.85 2.64
N ARG A 448 6.09 11.25 3.82
CA ARG A 448 6.03 12.05 5.05
C ARG A 448 7.35 12.84 5.21
N TYR A 449 7.26 14.07 5.73
CA TYR A 449 8.38 15.01 5.83
C TYR A 449 9.60 14.45 6.59
N ASP A 450 9.40 13.57 7.57
CA ASP A 450 10.49 12.96 8.35
C ASP A 450 11.39 12.08 7.47
N ILE A 451 10.83 11.43 6.44
CA ILE A 451 11.64 10.70 5.45
C ILE A 451 12.59 11.66 4.74
N LEU A 452 12.09 12.85 4.34
CA LEU A 452 12.93 13.86 3.65
C LEU A 452 14.12 14.28 4.52
N ILE A 453 13.87 14.51 5.80
CA ILE A 453 14.92 14.87 6.77
C ILE A 453 15.97 13.77 6.84
N GLU A 454 15.55 12.52 6.97
CA GLU A 454 16.49 11.39 7.10
C GLU A 454 17.27 11.13 5.81
N VAL A 455 16.64 11.30 4.64
CA VAL A 455 17.33 11.20 3.34
C VAL A 455 18.42 12.25 3.23
N LEU A 456 18.14 13.51 3.59
CA LEU A 456 19.15 14.60 3.55
C LEU A 456 20.32 14.34 4.52
N LYS A 457 20.03 13.87 5.72
CA LYS A 457 21.06 13.47 6.69
C LYS A 457 21.93 12.34 6.15
N THR A 458 21.27 11.32 5.58
CA THR A 458 21.94 10.13 5.02
C THR A 458 22.87 10.52 3.87
N LEU A 459 22.38 11.33 2.93
CA LEU A 459 23.19 11.81 1.81
C LEU A 459 24.40 12.61 2.31
N ASN A 460 24.20 13.48 3.28
CA ASN A 460 25.32 14.26 3.86
C ASN A 460 26.37 13.32 4.48
N ILE A 461 25.96 12.32 5.26
CA ILE A 461 26.88 11.34 5.87
C ILE A 461 27.65 10.58 4.79
N LEU A 462 26.95 10.04 3.78
CA LEU A 462 27.57 9.23 2.74
C LEU A 462 28.52 10.06 1.86
N LEU A 463 28.11 11.27 1.47
CA LEU A 463 28.93 12.13 0.63
C LEU A 463 30.21 12.58 1.36
N THR A 464 30.11 12.91 2.65
CA THR A 464 31.29 13.36 3.42
C THR A 464 32.22 12.19 3.80
N SER A 465 31.68 10.99 4.02
CA SER A 465 32.49 9.84 4.47
C SER A 465 33.07 9.01 3.32
N LEU A 466 32.40 8.94 2.18
CA LEU A 466 32.77 8.02 1.09
C LEU A 466 33.34 8.74 -0.14
N CYS A 467 32.92 9.98 -0.39
CA CYS A 467 33.27 10.70 -1.61
C CYS A 467 34.47 11.60 -1.42
N THR A 468 35.44 11.55 -2.32
CA THR A 468 36.51 12.54 -2.37
C THR A 468 35.98 13.81 -3.03
N VAL A 469 36.16 14.93 -2.36
CA VAL A 469 35.94 16.23 -2.98
C VAL A 469 37.10 16.44 -3.95
N GLU A 470 36.85 16.46 -5.25
CA GLU A 470 37.84 16.95 -6.19
C GLU A 470 38.09 18.43 -5.87
N ASN A 471 39.19 18.74 -5.18
CA ASN A 471 39.67 20.07 -5.17
C ASN A 471 40.13 20.37 -6.61
N LYS A 472 39.28 20.97 -7.42
CA LYS A 472 39.76 21.58 -8.65
C LYS A 472 40.69 22.71 -8.27
N PRO A 473 41.92 22.75 -8.84
CA PRO A 473 42.82 23.84 -8.60
C PRO A 473 42.31 25.19 -9.11
#